data_bd2dad18cb88de527563e95ec16988d6
#
_entry.id   bd2dad18cb88de527563e95ec16988d6
#
_cell.length_a   1.000
_cell.length_b   1.000
_cell.length_c   1.000
_cell.angle_alpha   90.00
_cell.angle_beta   90.00
_cell.angle_gamma   90.00
#
_symmetry.space_group_name_H-M   'P 1'
#
loop_
_entity.id
_entity.type
_entity.pdbx_description
1 polymer ?
#
loop_
_entity_poly.entity_id
_entity_poly.type
_entity_poly.pdbx_seq_one_letter_code
_entity_poly.pdbx_strand_id
1 'polypeptide(L)'
;MSDSDTALVARVIASDDRGAFELLVRRHQSAVRNFLRRLARNDSERANDLAQETFIKMYQGIASYRGTARFTTWLFRIAYHTFLNDQRGRHANEEFNDDEHGNVADTTAHTADALDVDRALERLSVRQRAVFDLHYKKGMTHSEIAETLELPLGTIKSDLVRGHEKLKEWLTGGSHEQIA
;
A
#
# COMPACT_ATOMS: atom_id res chain seq x y z
N MET A 1 28.58 -5.30 -6.25
CA MET A 1 27.47 -6.19 -5.83
C MET A 1 26.59 -5.36 -4.89
N SER A 2 25.29 -5.30 -5.14
CA SER A 2 24.39 -4.53 -4.26
C SER A 2 24.07 -5.38 -3.03
N ASP A 3 24.31 -4.84 -1.82
CA ASP A 3 23.99 -5.52 -0.55
C ASP A 3 22.51 -5.94 -0.53
N SER A 4 22.23 -7.13 0.00
CA SER A 4 20.84 -7.57 0.21
C SER A 4 20.16 -6.73 1.31
N ASP A 5 18.83 -6.68 1.32
CA ASP A 5 18.09 -5.98 2.39
C ASP A 5 18.47 -6.53 3.76
N THR A 6 18.65 -7.85 3.88
CA THR A 6 19.07 -8.51 5.12
C THR A 6 20.45 -8.03 5.58
N ALA A 7 21.40 -7.86 4.66
CA ALA A 7 22.74 -7.36 4.98
C ALA A 7 22.69 -5.89 5.43
N LEU A 8 21.88 -5.06 4.75
CA LEU A 8 21.72 -3.66 5.14
C LEU A 8 21.06 -3.54 6.52
N VAL A 9 20.01 -4.31 6.78
CA VAL A 9 19.34 -4.36 8.10
C VAL A 9 20.33 -4.77 9.20
N ALA A 10 21.14 -5.80 8.97
CA ALA A 10 22.13 -6.24 9.93
C ALA A 10 23.14 -5.13 10.28
N ARG A 11 23.57 -4.34 9.29
CA ARG A 11 24.45 -3.17 9.50
C ARG A 11 23.78 -2.08 10.34
N VAL A 12 22.52 -1.77 10.03
CA VAL A 12 21.76 -0.77 10.81
C VAL A 12 21.63 -1.22 12.27
N ILE A 13 21.27 -2.49 12.51
CA ILE A 13 21.09 -3.02 13.87
C ILE A 13 22.41 -3.05 14.63
N ALA A 14 23.52 -3.44 13.99
CA ALA A 14 24.81 -3.64 14.66
C ALA A 14 25.50 -2.33 15.03
N SER A 15 25.37 -1.27 14.23
CA SER A 15 26.19 -0.06 14.36
C SER A 15 25.44 1.26 14.07
N ASP A 16 24.12 1.24 14.02
CA ASP A 16 23.31 2.41 13.60
C ASP A 16 23.79 3.02 12.28
N ASP A 17 24.15 2.16 11.31
CA ASP A 17 24.70 2.58 10.02
C ASP A 17 23.64 3.33 9.20
N ARG A 18 23.69 4.67 9.28
CA ARG A 18 22.77 5.56 8.57
C ARG A 18 22.88 5.42 7.04
N GLY A 19 24.05 5.12 6.50
CA GLY A 19 24.23 4.88 5.07
C GLY A 19 23.52 3.61 4.61
N ALA A 20 23.58 2.54 5.40
CA ALA A 20 22.83 1.31 5.13
C ALA A 20 21.31 1.57 5.21
N PHE A 21 20.84 2.37 6.18
CA PHE A 21 19.45 2.76 6.29
C PHE A 21 18.99 3.60 5.09
N GLU A 22 19.78 4.59 4.67
CA GLU A 22 19.50 5.40 3.49
C GLU A 22 19.35 4.54 2.22
N LEU A 23 20.19 3.53 2.05
CA LEU A 23 20.08 2.58 0.93
C LEU A 23 18.77 1.79 0.98
N LEU A 24 18.32 1.35 2.15
CA LEU A 24 17.01 0.71 2.32
C LEU A 24 15.87 1.67 1.92
N VAL A 25 15.90 2.91 2.40
CA VAL A 25 14.90 3.92 2.03
C VAL A 25 14.89 4.16 0.53
N ARG A 26 16.03 4.43 -0.09
CA ARG A 26 16.15 4.65 -1.55
C ARG A 26 15.60 3.49 -2.36
N ARG A 27 15.86 2.25 -1.93
CA ARG A 27 15.41 1.04 -2.62
C ARG A 27 13.90 0.87 -2.56
N HIS A 28 13.28 1.20 -1.45
CA HIS A 28 11.87 0.88 -1.19
C HIS A 28 10.92 2.07 -1.26
N GLN A 29 11.40 3.32 -1.26
CA GLN A 29 10.55 4.52 -1.17
C GLN A 29 9.48 4.60 -2.27
N SER A 30 9.84 4.34 -3.52
CA SER A 30 8.88 4.39 -4.63
C SER A 30 7.81 3.31 -4.49
N ALA A 31 8.19 2.11 -4.04
CA ALA A 31 7.29 0.99 -3.85
C ALA A 31 6.29 1.24 -2.71
N VAL A 32 6.76 1.80 -1.58
CA VAL A 32 5.93 2.16 -0.42
C VAL A 32 5.01 3.32 -0.76
N ARG A 33 5.53 4.40 -1.38
CA ARG A 33 4.72 5.55 -1.80
C ARG A 33 3.61 5.16 -2.76
N ASN A 34 3.91 4.34 -3.77
CA ASN A 34 2.91 3.90 -4.73
C ASN A 34 1.84 3.00 -4.11
N PHE A 35 2.21 2.15 -3.15
CA PHE A 35 1.26 1.35 -2.38
C PHE A 35 0.31 2.26 -1.58
N LEU A 36 0.85 3.19 -0.82
CA LEU A 36 0.08 4.12 0.00
C LEU A 36 -0.81 5.03 -0.84
N ARG A 37 -0.32 5.51 -2.00
CA ARG A 37 -1.11 6.32 -2.94
C ARG A 37 -2.36 5.57 -3.42
N ARG A 38 -2.22 4.28 -3.76
CA ARG A 38 -3.38 3.47 -4.15
C ARG A 38 -4.36 3.26 -3.00
N LEU A 39 -3.89 3.09 -1.77
CA LEU A 39 -4.76 3.00 -0.61
C LEU A 39 -5.48 4.33 -0.33
N ALA A 40 -4.79 5.44 -0.51
CA ALA A 40 -5.30 6.81 -0.32
C ALA A 40 -6.12 7.34 -1.52
N ARG A 41 -6.56 6.49 -2.46
CA ARG A 41 -7.33 6.89 -3.65
C ARG A 41 -6.63 7.95 -4.49
N ASN A 42 -5.34 7.73 -4.76
CA ASN A 42 -4.46 8.62 -5.53
C ASN A 42 -4.17 10.00 -4.89
N ASP A 43 -4.53 10.22 -3.63
CA ASP A 43 -4.06 11.37 -2.85
C ASP A 43 -2.54 11.28 -2.65
N SER A 44 -1.80 12.02 -3.47
CA SER A 44 -0.34 11.98 -3.51
C SER A 44 0.30 12.67 -2.31
N GLU A 45 -0.30 13.72 -1.77
CA GLU A 45 0.19 14.45 -0.61
C GLU A 45 0.10 13.57 0.63
N ARG A 46 -1.09 13.04 0.91
CA ARG A 46 -1.31 12.08 1.98
C ARG A 46 -0.40 10.84 1.87
N ALA A 47 -0.21 10.32 0.66
CA ALA A 47 0.66 9.17 0.43
C ALA A 47 2.13 9.48 0.75
N ASN A 48 2.61 10.69 0.48
CA ASN A 48 3.95 11.13 0.82
C ASN A 48 4.15 11.21 2.33
N ASP A 49 3.20 11.81 3.06
CA ASP A 49 3.25 11.92 4.52
C ASP A 49 3.25 10.55 5.19
N LEU A 50 2.36 9.66 4.75
CA LEU A 50 2.29 8.28 5.23
C LEU A 50 3.56 7.47 4.90
N ALA A 51 4.20 7.74 3.76
CA ALA A 51 5.47 7.10 3.42
C ALA A 51 6.60 7.57 4.34
N GLN A 52 6.67 8.86 4.64
CA GLN A 52 7.64 9.39 5.61
C GLN A 52 7.44 8.77 6.99
N GLU A 53 6.20 8.75 7.48
CA GLU A 53 5.86 8.12 8.77
C GLU A 53 6.21 6.62 8.78
N THR A 54 5.97 5.92 7.67
CA THR A 54 6.35 4.51 7.51
C THR A 54 7.85 4.32 7.68
N PHE A 55 8.70 5.16 7.07
CA PHE A 55 10.15 5.05 7.20
C PHE A 55 10.66 5.46 8.57
N ILE A 56 10.01 6.40 9.24
CA ILE A 56 10.31 6.73 10.65
C ILE A 56 10.02 5.51 11.54
N LYS A 57 8.84 4.89 11.39
CA LYS A 57 8.48 3.67 12.14
C LYS A 57 9.39 2.49 11.78
N MET A 58 9.79 2.36 10.51
CA MET A 58 10.77 1.37 10.08
C MET A 58 12.09 1.55 10.84
N TYR A 59 12.61 2.77 10.93
CA TYR A 59 13.86 3.06 11.67
C TYR A 59 13.73 2.72 13.15
N GLN A 60 12.65 3.16 13.78
CA GLN A 60 12.38 2.90 15.20
C GLN A 60 12.20 1.41 15.52
N GLY A 61 11.61 0.67 14.58
CA GLY A 61 11.28 -0.74 14.76
C GLY A 61 12.29 -1.73 14.16
N ILE A 62 13.34 -1.27 13.46
CA ILE A 62 14.22 -2.15 12.68
C ILE A 62 14.94 -3.20 13.54
N ALA A 63 15.25 -2.87 14.79
CA ALA A 63 15.84 -3.80 15.76
C ALA A 63 14.91 -5.00 16.10
N SER A 64 13.61 -4.87 15.88
CA SER A 64 12.62 -5.94 16.08
C SER A 64 12.50 -6.89 14.89
N TYR A 65 13.05 -6.54 13.75
CA TYR A 65 13.03 -7.39 12.56
C TYR A 65 13.95 -8.60 12.75
N ARG A 66 13.35 -9.79 12.79
CA ARG A 66 14.05 -11.05 13.08
C ARG A 66 14.47 -11.86 11.85
N GLY A 67 14.16 -11.38 10.65
CA GLY A 67 14.47 -12.09 9.40
C GLY A 67 13.66 -13.36 9.15
N THR A 68 12.60 -13.62 9.91
CA THR A 68 11.72 -14.79 9.72
C THR A 68 10.84 -14.66 8.48
N ALA A 69 10.48 -13.45 8.12
CA ALA A 69 9.81 -13.09 6.87
C ALA A 69 10.72 -12.23 5.99
N ARG A 70 10.34 -12.06 4.72
CA ARG A 70 11.04 -11.13 3.83
C ARG A 70 10.96 -9.70 4.39
N PHE A 71 12.04 -8.93 4.22
CA PHE A 71 12.06 -7.52 4.65
C PHE A 71 10.89 -6.72 4.08
N THR A 72 10.55 -6.95 2.81
CA THR A 72 9.41 -6.31 2.14
C THR A 72 8.08 -6.64 2.82
N THR A 73 7.84 -7.87 3.26
CA THR A 73 6.64 -8.27 4.01
C THR A 73 6.52 -7.45 5.30
N TRP A 74 7.60 -7.35 6.06
CA TRP A 74 7.65 -6.55 7.30
C TRP A 74 7.45 -5.05 7.04
N LEU A 75 8.11 -4.49 5.99
CA LEU A 75 7.98 -3.08 5.64
C LEU A 75 6.56 -2.71 5.19
N PHE A 76 5.95 -3.53 4.32
CA PHE A 76 4.57 -3.28 3.86
C PHE A 76 3.53 -3.48 4.97
N ARG A 77 3.81 -4.31 5.98
CA ARG A 77 3.00 -4.36 7.21
C ARG A 77 3.01 -3.01 7.92
N ILE A 78 4.19 -2.40 8.13
CA ILE A 78 4.29 -1.07 8.72
C ILE A 78 3.50 -0.05 7.90
N ALA A 79 3.66 -0.04 6.58
CA ALA A 79 2.97 0.88 5.69
C ALA A 79 1.44 0.72 5.79
N TYR A 80 0.94 -0.51 5.77
CA TYR A 80 -0.50 -0.79 5.88
C TYR A 80 -1.08 -0.33 7.23
N HIS A 81 -0.41 -0.63 8.33
CA HIS A 81 -0.84 -0.18 9.66
C HIS A 81 -0.75 1.34 9.82
N THR A 82 0.27 1.98 9.24
CA THR A 82 0.36 3.45 9.21
C THR A 82 -0.85 4.05 8.52
N PHE A 83 -1.24 3.52 7.36
CA PHE A 83 -2.45 3.94 6.64
C PHE A 83 -3.74 3.71 7.47
N LEU A 84 -3.91 2.53 8.07
CA LEU A 84 -5.11 2.24 8.87
C LEU A 84 -5.24 3.14 10.10
N ASN A 85 -4.13 3.49 10.74
CA ASN A 85 -4.13 4.39 11.90
C ASN A 85 -4.50 5.82 11.49
N ASP A 86 -3.95 6.33 10.39
CA ASP A 86 -4.34 7.62 9.82
C ASP A 86 -5.83 7.64 9.45
N GLN A 87 -6.33 6.58 8.82
CA GLN A 87 -7.74 6.49 8.47
C GLN A 87 -8.66 6.53 9.71
N ARG A 88 -8.31 5.83 10.78
CA ARG A 88 -9.08 5.87 12.04
C ARG A 88 -9.04 7.26 12.67
N GLY A 89 -7.89 7.94 12.67
CA GLY A 89 -7.76 9.30 13.18
C GLY A 89 -8.62 10.30 12.42
N ARG A 90 -8.70 10.17 11.09
CA ARG A 90 -9.56 11.00 10.24
C ARG A 90 -11.04 10.79 10.54
N HIS A 91 -11.51 9.55 10.61
CA HIS A 91 -12.90 9.25 10.96
C HIS A 91 -13.29 9.75 12.34
N ALA A 92 -12.41 9.63 13.33
CA ALA A 92 -12.66 10.18 14.65
C ALA A 92 -12.78 11.73 14.63
N ASN A 93 -12.01 12.41 13.77
CA ASN A 93 -12.09 13.86 13.61
C ASN A 93 -13.31 14.30 12.77
N GLU A 94 -13.76 13.50 11.81
CA GLU A 94 -14.95 13.75 10.99
C GLU A 94 -16.23 13.65 11.81
N GLU A 95 -16.30 12.76 12.81
CA GLU A 95 -17.42 12.70 13.77
C GLU A 95 -17.53 13.96 14.66
N PHE A 96 -16.46 14.77 14.74
CA PHE A 96 -16.45 16.06 15.47
C PHE A 96 -16.61 17.27 14.55
N ASN A 97 -16.46 17.14 13.22
CA ASN A 97 -16.61 18.20 12.23
C ASN A 97 -17.58 17.73 11.14
N ASP A 98 -18.84 18.05 11.34
CA ASP A 98 -19.91 17.83 10.35
C ASP A 98 -19.87 18.99 9.32
N ASP A 99 -18.80 19.02 8.49
CA ASP A 99 -18.75 19.83 7.26
C ASP A 99 -17.40 19.63 6.55
N GLU A 100 -17.46 19.10 5.35
CA GLU A 100 -16.61 19.21 4.17
C GLU A 100 -16.23 17.87 3.51
N HIS A 101 -17.06 17.52 2.52
CA HIS A 101 -16.70 16.56 1.49
C HIS A 101 -15.82 17.26 0.44
N GLY A 102 -14.51 17.14 0.58
CA GLY A 102 -13.52 17.62 -0.38
C GLY A 102 -13.11 16.51 -1.36
N ASN A 103 -13.68 16.56 -2.56
CA ASN A 103 -13.28 15.73 -3.68
C ASN A 103 -12.09 16.39 -4.39
N VAL A 104 -10.86 15.95 -4.15
CA VAL A 104 -9.68 16.45 -4.88
C VAL A 104 -9.26 15.38 -5.88
N ALA A 105 -9.58 15.63 -7.15
CA ALA A 105 -9.05 14.91 -8.30
C ALA A 105 -7.73 15.58 -8.73
N ASP A 106 -6.60 15.00 -8.41
CA ASP A 106 -5.32 15.38 -9.00
C ASP A 106 -5.03 14.46 -10.19
N THR A 107 -5.04 15.06 -11.39
CA THR A 107 -4.92 14.36 -12.67
C THR A 107 -3.47 14.38 -13.12
N THR A 108 -2.67 13.42 -12.69
CA THR A 108 -1.40 13.14 -13.35
C THR A 108 -1.64 12.28 -14.59
N ALA A 109 -1.10 12.72 -15.73
CA ALA A 109 -1.30 12.14 -17.05
C ALA A 109 -0.85 10.67 -17.10
N HIS A 110 -1.84 9.77 -17.09
CA HIS A 110 -1.68 8.36 -17.44
C HIS A 110 -2.37 8.09 -18.78
N THR A 111 -1.89 7.11 -19.54
CA THR A 111 -2.58 6.64 -20.75
C THR A 111 -4.02 6.20 -20.41
N ALA A 112 -4.97 6.35 -21.33
CA ALA A 112 -6.39 6.12 -21.10
C ALA A 112 -6.70 4.76 -20.43
N ASP A 113 -6.04 3.69 -20.87
CA ASP A 113 -6.21 2.33 -20.33
C ASP A 113 -5.74 2.20 -18.86
N ALA A 114 -4.68 2.95 -18.47
CA ALA A 114 -4.18 2.93 -17.09
C ALA A 114 -5.11 3.69 -16.14
N LEU A 115 -5.78 4.75 -16.63
CA LEU A 115 -6.79 5.50 -15.87
C LEU A 115 -8.02 4.64 -15.58
N ASP A 116 -8.43 3.79 -16.50
CA ASP A 116 -9.59 2.91 -16.31
C ASP A 116 -9.32 1.84 -15.26
N VAL A 117 -8.12 1.27 -15.23
CA VAL A 117 -7.72 0.30 -14.20
C VAL A 117 -7.61 0.95 -12.82
N ASP A 118 -7.00 2.13 -12.70
CA ASP A 118 -6.88 2.84 -11.42
C ASP A 118 -8.27 3.24 -10.88
N ARG A 119 -9.17 3.74 -11.73
CA ARG A 119 -10.57 4.02 -11.37
C ARG A 119 -11.35 2.76 -10.94
N ALA A 120 -11.12 1.64 -11.63
CA ALA A 120 -11.71 0.37 -11.23
C ALA A 120 -11.23 -0.08 -9.85
N LEU A 121 -9.93 0.07 -9.57
CA LEU A 121 -9.36 -0.26 -8.27
C LEU A 121 -9.89 0.62 -7.13
N GLU A 122 -10.28 1.86 -7.40
CA GLU A 122 -10.89 2.76 -6.39
C GLU A 122 -12.25 2.27 -5.87
N ARG A 123 -12.94 1.43 -6.64
CA ARG A 123 -14.22 0.79 -6.23
C ARG A 123 -14.02 -0.38 -5.27
N LEU A 124 -12.81 -0.87 -5.16
CA LEU A 124 -12.48 -1.91 -4.18
C LEU A 124 -12.41 -1.32 -2.77
N SER A 125 -12.75 -2.13 -1.76
CA SER A 125 -12.47 -1.74 -0.38
C SER A 125 -10.97 -1.54 -0.17
N VAL A 126 -10.58 -0.75 0.84
CA VAL A 126 -9.16 -0.54 1.21
C VAL A 126 -8.42 -1.87 1.32
N ARG A 127 -9.01 -2.85 1.99
CA ARG A 127 -8.43 -4.18 2.17
C ARG A 127 -8.24 -4.91 0.84
N GLN A 128 -9.27 -4.96 -0.01
CA GLN A 128 -9.17 -5.58 -1.33
C GLN A 128 -8.09 -4.90 -2.17
N ARG A 129 -8.03 -3.56 -2.14
CA ARG A 129 -7.03 -2.78 -2.85
C ARG A 129 -5.60 -3.10 -2.39
N ALA A 130 -5.39 -3.23 -1.08
CA ALA A 130 -4.12 -3.67 -0.51
C ALA A 130 -3.74 -5.08 -1.00
N VAL A 131 -4.67 -6.04 -0.94
CA VAL A 131 -4.46 -7.41 -1.41
C VAL A 131 -4.07 -7.44 -2.89
N PHE A 132 -4.79 -6.67 -3.73
CA PHE A 132 -4.50 -6.58 -5.17
C PHE A 132 -3.12 -5.98 -5.46
N ASP A 133 -2.74 -4.88 -4.80
CA ASP A 133 -1.43 -4.27 -5.02
C ASP A 133 -0.30 -5.20 -4.59
N LEU A 134 -0.41 -5.80 -3.41
CA LEU A 134 0.60 -6.73 -2.90
C LEU A 134 0.74 -7.97 -3.79
N HIS A 135 -0.37 -8.49 -4.33
CA HIS A 135 -0.33 -9.66 -5.21
C HIS A 135 0.21 -9.31 -6.61
N TYR A 136 -0.44 -8.36 -7.31
CA TYR A 136 -0.15 -8.10 -8.73
C TYR A 136 1.02 -7.14 -8.97
N LYS A 137 1.25 -6.17 -8.08
CA LYS A 137 2.34 -5.19 -8.26
C LYS A 137 3.60 -5.54 -7.48
N LYS A 138 3.47 -6.25 -6.34
CA LYS A 138 4.61 -6.64 -5.51
C LYS A 138 4.98 -8.12 -5.66
N GLY A 139 4.16 -8.92 -6.35
CA GLY A 139 4.41 -10.35 -6.59
C GLY A 139 4.42 -11.19 -5.32
N MET A 140 3.72 -10.73 -4.27
CA MET A 140 3.62 -11.49 -3.01
C MET A 140 2.70 -12.69 -3.17
N THR A 141 3.06 -13.80 -2.54
CA THR A 141 2.18 -14.96 -2.39
C THR A 141 1.03 -14.65 -1.44
N HIS A 142 -0.04 -15.43 -1.52
CA HIS A 142 -1.18 -15.27 -0.60
C HIS A 142 -0.78 -15.40 0.88
N SER A 143 0.20 -16.26 1.19
CA SER A 143 0.72 -16.41 2.55
C SER A 143 1.49 -15.18 3.01
N GLU A 144 2.36 -14.60 2.16
CA GLU A 144 3.06 -13.35 2.48
C GLU A 144 2.09 -12.18 2.66
N ILE A 145 1.01 -12.11 1.85
CA ILE A 145 -0.04 -11.08 2.00
C ILE A 145 -0.79 -11.28 3.32
N ALA A 146 -1.15 -12.53 3.66
CA ALA A 146 -1.81 -12.85 4.91
C ALA A 146 -0.96 -12.40 6.13
N GLU A 147 0.35 -12.64 6.07
CA GLU A 147 1.30 -12.17 7.08
C GLU A 147 1.44 -10.64 7.08
N THR A 148 1.52 -10.01 5.89
CA THR A 148 1.64 -8.55 5.75
C THR A 148 0.43 -7.81 6.33
N LEU A 149 -0.78 -8.27 6.03
CA LEU A 149 -2.03 -7.63 6.44
C LEU A 149 -2.57 -8.15 7.78
N GLU A 150 -1.92 -9.16 8.37
CA GLU A 150 -2.34 -9.85 9.62
C GLU A 150 -3.78 -10.41 9.51
N LEU A 151 -4.07 -11.05 8.36
CA LEU A 151 -5.39 -11.61 8.05
C LEU A 151 -5.29 -13.11 7.77
N PRO A 152 -6.36 -13.87 8.02
CA PRO A 152 -6.42 -15.28 7.64
C PRO A 152 -6.23 -15.48 6.13
N LEU A 153 -5.50 -16.54 5.74
CA LEU A 153 -5.26 -16.87 4.33
C LEU A 153 -6.56 -17.02 3.52
N GLY A 154 -7.62 -17.55 4.13
CA GLY A 154 -8.94 -17.66 3.52
C GLY A 154 -9.54 -16.30 3.17
N THR A 155 -9.30 -15.28 4.01
CA THR A 155 -9.74 -13.91 3.77
C THR A 155 -9.02 -13.33 2.53
N ILE A 156 -7.71 -13.54 2.40
CA ILE A 156 -6.93 -13.07 1.24
C ILE A 156 -7.48 -13.68 -0.06
N LYS A 157 -7.70 -15.01 -0.07
CA LYS A 157 -8.26 -15.71 -1.23
C LYS A 157 -9.65 -15.19 -1.60
N SER A 158 -10.53 -15.01 -0.62
CA SER A 158 -11.89 -14.48 -0.86
C SER A 158 -11.89 -13.02 -1.32
N ASP A 159 -10.98 -12.19 -0.80
CA ASP A 159 -10.85 -10.80 -1.24
C ASP A 159 -10.35 -10.69 -2.69
N LEU A 160 -9.44 -11.57 -3.12
CA LEU A 160 -9.02 -11.65 -4.53
C LEU A 160 -10.19 -12.05 -5.44
N VAL A 161 -10.92 -13.10 -5.09
CA VAL A 161 -12.08 -13.56 -5.90
C VAL A 161 -13.13 -12.45 -6.04
N ARG A 162 -13.59 -11.91 -4.91
CA ARG A 162 -14.61 -10.85 -4.91
C ARG A 162 -14.12 -9.56 -5.59
N GLY A 163 -12.85 -9.25 -5.45
CA GLY A 163 -12.26 -8.09 -6.13
C GLY A 163 -12.24 -8.28 -7.65
N HIS A 164 -11.88 -9.49 -8.14
CA HIS A 164 -11.95 -9.80 -9.57
C HIS A 164 -13.38 -9.72 -10.13
N GLU A 165 -14.38 -10.25 -9.41
CA GLU A 165 -15.78 -10.18 -9.81
C GLU A 165 -16.21 -8.71 -9.98
N LYS A 166 -15.93 -7.86 -8.98
CA LYS A 166 -16.25 -6.43 -9.06
C LYS A 166 -15.56 -5.72 -10.22
N LEU A 167 -14.26 -6.00 -10.44
CA LEU A 167 -13.52 -5.40 -11.55
C LEU A 167 -14.06 -5.85 -12.90
N LYS A 168 -14.41 -7.14 -13.03
CA LYS A 168 -15.00 -7.70 -14.24
C LYS A 168 -16.35 -7.05 -14.55
N GLU A 169 -17.24 -6.97 -13.57
CA GLU A 169 -18.56 -6.33 -13.72
C GLU A 169 -18.42 -4.88 -14.21
N TRP A 170 -17.47 -4.14 -13.64
CA TRP A 170 -17.24 -2.76 -14.02
C TRP A 170 -16.69 -2.63 -15.45
N LEU A 171 -15.69 -3.44 -15.82
CA LEU A 171 -15.08 -3.42 -17.15
C LEU A 171 -16.03 -3.90 -18.24
N THR A 172 -16.93 -4.83 -17.95
CA THR A 172 -17.92 -5.32 -18.91
C THR A 172 -19.19 -4.46 -18.96
N GLY A 173 -19.60 -3.84 -17.84
CA GLY A 173 -20.77 -2.96 -17.77
C GLY A 173 -20.53 -1.57 -18.39
N GLY A 174 -19.31 -1.05 -18.31
CA GLY A 174 -18.96 0.24 -18.92
C GLY A 174 -18.91 0.24 -20.44
N SER A 175 -18.86 -0.92 -21.09
CA SER A 175 -18.84 -1.04 -22.57
C SER A 175 -20.22 -0.85 -23.22
N HIS A 176 -21.30 -0.72 -22.44
CA HIS A 176 -22.66 -0.56 -22.97
C HIS A 176 -23.22 0.87 -22.95
N GLU A 177 -22.51 1.85 -22.36
CA GLU A 177 -23.02 3.24 -22.27
C GLU A 177 -22.45 4.23 -23.29
N GLN A 178 -21.59 3.78 -24.23
CA GLN A 178 -21.01 4.64 -25.27
C GLN A 178 -21.54 4.42 -26.67
N ILE A 179 -22.69 3.71 -26.85
CA ILE A 179 -23.36 3.61 -28.17
C ILE A 179 -24.84 3.95 -27.95
N ALA A 180 -25.16 5.21 -27.82
CA ALA A 180 -26.47 5.78 -28.04
C ALA A 180 -26.33 7.25 -28.42
#